data_679086a14b0294aec22a868d98757de5
#
_entry.id   679086a14b0294aec22a868d98757de5
#
_cell.length_a   1.000
_cell.length_b   1.000
_cell.length_c   1.000
_cell.angle_alpha   90.00
_cell.angle_beta   90.00
_cell.angle_gamma   90.00
#
_symmetry.space_group_name_H-M   'P 1'
#
loop_
_entity.id
_entity.type
_entity.pdbx_description
1 polymer ?
#
loop_
_entity_poly.entity_id
_entity_poly.type
_entity_poly.pdbx_seq_one_letter_code
_entity_poly.pdbx_strand_id
1 'polypeptide(L)'
;MAEEKRKKILELPMKVLFNEEGINFFLKSNKKLSKFKLADEAEHYGIFFDSFSPPSVQKMLLIDYIAYLEISRPEFMSKRQDVMDLSKLITYGTLYRRFDEVVFARVLDSEVTRKWNRTNPSSIIDRKTVVNDGSLLQALDKNKVAVAAIKQGMLKSLVASVQANDDLLPEEKNIQLFLADKYLSILRPFTWFVLLKFKDSEDLPALLADIDVSLKEFMVKSKIAEYLSLMTMELAAMAENGNIQSFSKSRYKGTLDPIAVMYDPEMRKMIVEEMRVRNQNVFLSWRLGGGTVNNRERLQVKIYNKETGFADLKKSVDETKSVNLKQRSLQEFYKEGSDEAGNTELGLYYLSYLSEECQKVGIHFESLVSQIRESNLTVITLTLLF
;
A
#
# COMPACT_ATOMS: atom_id res chain seq x y z
N MET A 1 11.45 -16.85 29.97
CA MET A 1 11.60 -17.44 28.63
C MET A 1 10.96 -16.49 27.65
N ALA A 2 11.76 -15.79 26.82
CA ALA A 2 11.23 -14.91 25.79
C ALA A 2 10.60 -15.81 24.70
N GLU A 3 9.29 -15.68 24.47
CA GLU A 3 8.65 -16.26 23.29
C GLU A 3 9.35 -15.69 22.06
N GLU A 4 10.07 -16.52 21.33
CA GLU A 4 10.53 -16.20 19.99
C GLU A 4 9.30 -15.85 19.17
N LYS A 5 9.07 -14.56 18.93
CA LYS A 5 8.03 -14.10 18.03
C LYS A 5 8.30 -14.74 16.66
N ARG A 6 7.60 -15.82 16.36
CA ARG A 6 7.65 -16.47 15.04
C ARG A 6 7.45 -15.36 13.98
N LYS A 7 8.42 -15.20 13.11
CA LYS A 7 8.32 -14.22 12.02
C LYS A 7 7.09 -14.58 11.20
N LYS A 8 6.14 -13.64 11.10
CA LYS A 8 4.96 -13.81 10.26
C LYS A 8 5.41 -14.05 8.82
N ILE A 9 4.85 -15.10 8.20
CA ILE A 9 5.06 -15.43 6.77
C ILE A 9 3.69 -15.30 6.11
N LEU A 10 3.63 -14.61 4.99
CA LEU A 10 2.44 -14.55 4.14
C LEU A 10 2.53 -15.67 3.11
N GLU A 11 1.56 -16.55 3.11
CA GLU A 11 1.48 -17.71 2.22
C GLU A 11 0.68 -17.35 0.95
N LEU A 12 1.20 -16.40 0.20
CA LEU A 12 0.63 -15.93 -1.06
C LEU A 12 1.68 -16.06 -2.17
N PRO A 13 1.42 -16.89 -3.19
CA PRO A 13 2.27 -16.91 -4.39
C PRO A 13 2.27 -15.52 -5.04
N MET A 14 3.44 -14.89 -5.14
CA MET A 14 3.57 -13.52 -5.57
C MET A 14 4.66 -13.34 -6.61
N LYS A 15 4.37 -12.64 -7.70
CA LYS A 15 5.34 -12.09 -8.63
C LYS A 15 5.71 -10.68 -8.18
N VAL A 16 7.01 -10.42 -8.04
CA VAL A 16 7.58 -9.11 -7.77
C VAL A 16 8.36 -8.68 -9.00
N LEU A 17 7.90 -7.63 -9.67
CA LEU A 17 8.51 -7.12 -10.88
C LEU A 17 9.23 -5.80 -10.58
N PHE A 18 10.43 -5.68 -11.11
CA PHE A 18 11.32 -4.58 -10.80
C PHE A 18 11.28 -3.49 -11.86
N ASN A 19 11.54 -2.26 -11.42
CA ASN A 19 11.90 -1.15 -12.31
C ASN A 19 13.35 -1.32 -12.82
N GLU A 20 13.83 -0.42 -13.67
CA GLU A 20 15.18 -0.49 -14.25
C GLU A 20 16.29 -0.51 -13.18
N GLU A 21 16.13 0.27 -12.11
CA GLU A 21 17.12 0.33 -11.03
C GLU A 21 17.18 -0.99 -10.26
N GLY A 22 16.02 -1.56 -9.94
CA GLY A 22 15.91 -2.86 -9.30
C GLY A 22 16.50 -3.99 -10.17
N ILE A 23 16.19 -4.00 -11.47
CA ILE A 23 16.78 -4.95 -12.43
C ILE A 23 18.30 -4.84 -12.41
N ASN A 24 18.83 -3.64 -12.56
CA ASN A 24 20.28 -3.39 -12.56
C ASN A 24 20.95 -3.82 -11.25
N PHE A 25 20.31 -3.56 -10.10
CA PHE A 25 20.80 -3.98 -8.78
C PHE A 25 20.91 -5.51 -8.67
N PHE A 26 19.85 -6.23 -9.04
CA PHE A 26 19.84 -7.69 -8.95
C PHE A 26 20.79 -8.36 -9.94
N LEU A 27 20.91 -7.84 -11.15
CA LEU A 27 21.87 -8.33 -12.15
C LEU A 27 23.33 -8.14 -11.68
N LYS A 28 23.66 -6.98 -11.13
CA LYS A 28 25.00 -6.73 -10.53
C LYS A 28 25.29 -7.66 -9.35
N SER A 29 24.27 -8.12 -8.65
CA SER A 29 24.36 -9.05 -7.53
C SER A 29 24.36 -10.52 -7.97
N ASN A 30 24.51 -10.82 -9.25
CA ASN A 30 24.46 -12.16 -9.85
C ASN A 30 23.17 -12.95 -9.51
N LYS A 31 22.04 -12.25 -9.29
CA LYS A 31 20.73 -12.87 -9.09
C LYS A 31 20.07 -13.15 -10.44
N LYS A 32 19.53 -14.36 -10.58
CA LYS A 32 18.72 -14.70 -11.77
C LYS A 32 17.37 -14.01 -11.64
N LEU A 33 17.00 -13.27 -12.69
CA LEU A 33 15.66 -12.72 -12.87
C LEU A 33 14.92 -13.54 -13.94
N SER A 34 13.64 -13.76 -13.73
CA SER A 34 12.75 -14.39 -14.70
C SER A 34 11.90 -13.31 -15.38
N LYS A 35 11.46 -13.57 -16.61
CA LYS A 35 10.45 -12.74 -17.26
C LYS A 35 9.07 -13.25 -16.90
N PHE A 36 8.20 -12.35 -16.51
CA PHE A 36 6.81 -12.63 -16.18
C PHE A 36 5.90 -11.77 -17.05
N LYS A 37 4.85 -12.37 -17.56
CA LYS A 37 3.72 -11.67 -18.16
C LYS A 37 2.67 -11.47 -17.06
N LEU A 38 2.25 -10.24 -16.85
CA LEU A 38 1.09 -9.91 -16.03
C LEU A 38 -0.20 -10.08 -16.85
N ALA A 39 -1.36 -10.01 -16.18
CA ALA A 39 -2.65 -10.22 -16.82
C ALA A 39 -2.90 -9.31 -18.05
N ASP A 40 -2.45 -8.04 -18.00
CA ASP A 40 -2.69 -7.01 -19.05
C ASP A 40 -1.45 -6.18 -19.43
N GLU A 41 -0.29 -6.53 -18.92
CA GLU A 41 0.93 -5.74 -19.10
C GLU A 41 1.95 -6.49 -20.00
N ALA A 42 2.93 -5.76 -20.50
CA ALA A 42 4.08 -6.36 -21.18
C ALA A 42 4.89 -7.26 -20.22
N GLU A 43 5.79 -8.07 -20.79
CA GLU A 43 6.70 -8.88 -20.01
C GLU A 43 7.71 -8.02 -19.24
N HIS A 44 7.86 -8.32 -17.94
CA HIS A 44 8.79 -7.64 -17.04
C HIS A 44 9.71 -8.62 -16.34
N TYR A 45 10.90 -8.17 -16.00
CA TYR A 45 11.84 -8.95 -15.19
C TYR A 45 11.48 -8.88 -13.71
N GLY A 46 11.54 -10.03 -13.03
CA GLY A 46 11.19 -10.11 -11.62
C GLY A 46 11.60 -11.41 -10.96
N ILE A 47 11.05 -11.61 -9.76
CA ILE A 47 11.21 -12.81 -8.94
C ILE A 47 9.83 -13.31 -8.53
N PHE A 48 9.69 -14.63 -8.46
CA PHE A 48 8.51 -15.29 -7.92
C PHE A 48 8.80 -15.78 -6.50
N PHE A 49 7.83 -15.60 -5.62
CA PHE A 49 7.86 -16.11 -4.24
C PHE A 49 6.62 -16.96 -4.00
N ASP A 50 6.79 -18.18 -3.48
CA ASP A 50 5.67 -19.00 -3.00
C ASP A 50 5.11 -18.46 -1.68
N SER A 51 6.00 -17.93 -0.85
CA SER A 51 5.69 -17.27 0.43
C SER A 51 6.78 -16.26 0.76
N PHE A 52 6.47 -15.27 1.58
CA PHE A 52 7.44 -14.22 1.92
C PHE A 52 7.22 -13.64 3.32
N SER A 53 8.28 -13.06 3.86
CA SER A 53 8.19 -12.27 5.09
C SER A 53 7.87 -10.81 4.78
N PRO A 54 6.92 -10.18 5.49
CA PRO A 54 6.58 -8.76 5.31
C PRO A 54 7.81 -7.82 5.32
N PRO A 55 8.81 -7.97 6.22
CA PRO A 55 9.98 -7.11 6.23
C PRO A 55 10.82 -7.15 4.95
N SER A 56 10.88 -8.30 4.26
CA SER A 56 11.63 -8.43 3.01
C SER A 56 11.01 -7.61 1.89
N VAL A 57 9.69 -7.68 1.74
CA VAL A 57 8.95 -6.89 0.75
C VAL A 57 8.98 -5.41 1.11
N GLN A 58 8.79 -5.06 2.39
CA GLN A 58 8.86 -3.68 2.84
C GLN A 58 10.22 -3.04 2.52
N LYS A 59 11.32 -3.77 2.72
CA LYS A 59 12.65 -3.27 2.37
C LYS A 59 12.77 -2.96 0.88
N MET A 60 12.28 -3.84 0.00
CA MET A 60 12.31 -3.61 -1.45
C MET A 60 11.41 -2.43 -1.87
N LEU A 61 10.26 -2.23 -1.19
CA LEU A 61 9.37 -1.08 -1.41
C LEU A 61 10.07 0.24 -1.05
N LEU A 62 10.78 0.28 0.10
CA LEU A 62 11.44 1.49 0.60
C LEU A 62 12.61 1.95 -0.28
N ILE A 63 13.33 1.02 -0.91
CA ILE A 63 14.43 1.33 -1.83
C ILE A 63 13.98 1.59 -3.28
N ASP A 64 12.68 1.60 -3.52
CA ASP A 64 12.03 1.89 -4.82
C ASP A 64 12.45 0.96 -5.98
N TYR A 65 12.63 -0.32 -5.71
CA TYR A 65 13.00 -1.30 -6.73
C TYR A 65 11.80 -2.02 -7.35
N ILE A 66 10.63 -1.93 -6.74
CA ILE A 66 9.42 -2.62 -7.18
C ILE A 66 8.59 -1.71 -8.08
N ALA A 67 8.30 -2.18 -9.30
CA ALA A 67 7.33 -1.55 -10.18
C ALA A 67 5.93 -2.16 -10.02
N TYR A 68 5.86 -3.49 -9.91
CA TYR A 68 4.60 -4.23 -9.80
C TYR A 68 4.71 -5.38 -8.80
N LEU A 69 3.58 -5.66 -8.16
CA LEU A 69 3.33 -6.87 -7.38
C LEU A 69 2.07 -7.51 -7.93
N GLU A 70 2.06 -8.83 -8.14
CA GLU A 70 0.88 -9.56 -8.57
C GLU A 70 0.74 -10.86 -7.78
N ILE A 71 -0.46 -11.10 -7.27
CA ILE A 71 -0.88 -12.39 -6.72
C ILE A 71 -2.03 -12.95 -7.56
N SER A 72 -2.10 -14.28 -7.69
CA SER A 72 -3.15 -14.93 -8.45
C SER A 72 -3.59 -16.22 -7.77
N ARG A 73 -4.90 -16.40 -7.59
CA ARG A 73 -5.51 -17.59 -6.98
C ARG A 73 -6.90 -17.81 -7.56
N PRO A 74 -7.42 -19.04 -7.56
CA PRO A 74 -8.83 -19.29 -7.85
C PRO A 74 -9.75 -18.65 -6.82
N GLU A 75 -9.28 -18.52 -5.54
CA GLU A 75 -9.99 -17.86 -4.45
C GLU A 75 -9.03 -17.22 -3.45
N PHE A 76 -9.47 -16.13 -2.82
CA PHE A 76 -8.74 -15.35 -1.83
C PHE A 76 -9.35 -15.41 -0.42
N MET A 77 -10.61 -15.86 -0.30
CA MET A 77 -11.32 -15.85 0.99
C MET A 77 -10.61 -16.70 2.05
N SER A 78 -10.02 -17.84 1.69
CA SER A 78 -9.21 -18.66 2.62
C SER A 78 -7.92 -17.96 3.10
N LYS A 79 -7.47 -16.92 2.39
CA LYS A 79 -6.26 -16.12 2.68
C LYS A 79 -6.59 -14.64 2.89
N ARG A 80 -7.82 -14.34 3.30
CA ARG A 80 -8.32 -12.97 3.49
C ARG A 80 -7.35 -12.09 4.27
N GLN A 81 -6.87 -12.59 5.42
CA GLN A 81 -5.96 -11.83 6.28
C GLN A 81 -4.61 -11.57 5.59
N ASP A 82 -4.05 -12.55 4.89
CA ASP A 82 -2.77 -12.39 4.18
C ASP A 82 -2.88 -11.37 3.05
N VAL A 83 -4.00 -11.34 2.31
CA VAL A 83 -4.26 -10.35 1.26
C VAL A 83 -4.39 -8.94 1.84
N MET A 84 -5.14 -8.79 2.94
CA MET A 84 -5.27 -7.51 3.63
C MET A 84 -3.93 -7.02 4.17
N ASP A 85 -3.13 -7.90 4.78
CA ASP A 85 -1.81 -7.54 5.30
C ASP A 85 -0.84 -7.15 4.18
N LEU A 86 -0.89 -7.82 3.02
CA LEU A 86 -0.10 -7.45 1.85
C LEU A 86 -0.51 -6.07 1.32
N SER A 87 -1.81 -5.81 1.17
CA SER A 87 -2.33 -4.52 0.72
C SER A 87 -1.93 -3.38 1.67
N LYS A 88 -2.04 -3.59 2.99
CA LYS A 88 -1.56 -2.64 4.01
C LYS A 88 -0.05 -2.41 3.91
N LEU A 89 0.73 -3.47 3.77
CA LEU A 89 2.19 -3.40 3.66
C LEU A 89 2.61 -2.54 2.46
N ILE A 90 1.95 -2.72 1.32
CA ILE A 90 2.24 -1.95 0.09
C ILE A 90 1.86 -0.49 0.28
N THR A 91 0.68 -0.22 0.82
CA THR A 91 0.20 1.15 1.05
C THR A 91 1.09 1.89 2.04
N TYR A 92 1.45 1.25 3.17
CA TYR A 92 2.40 1.84 4.12
C TYR A 92 3.78 2.04 3.50
N GLY A 93 4.27 1.09 2.69
CA GLY A 93 5.55 1.24 1.99
C GLY A 93 5.57 2.48 1.09
N THR A 94 4.48 2.72 0.35
CA THR A 94 4.31 3.91 -0.50
C THR A 94 4.28 5.19 0.34
N LEU A 95 3.50 5.22 1.43
CA LEU A 95 3.42 6.38 2.32
C LEU A 95 4.76 6.67 3.01
N TYR A 96 5.47 5.66 3.47
CA TYR A 96 6.80 5.82 4.10
C TYR A 96 7.80 6.40 3.12
N ARG A 97 7.85 5.89 1.89
CA ARG A 97 8.74 6.41 0.86
C ARG A 97 8.42 7.86 0.55
N ARG A 98 7.15 8.20 0.40
CA ARG A 98 6.73 9.59 0.15
C ARG A 98 7.06 10.51 1.32
N PHE A 99 6.88 10.07 2.55
CA PHE A 99 7.27 10.83 3.73
C PHE A 99 8.78 11.12 3.73
N ASP A 100 9.61 10.11 3.49
CA ASP A 100 11.06 10.29 3.42
C ASP A 100 11.47 11.31 2.36
N GLU A 101 10.84 11.28 1.16
CA GLU A 101 11.07 12.27 0.10
C GLU A 101 10.66 13.70 0.52
N VAL A 102 9.50 13.84 1.17
CA VAL A 102 9.02 15.14 1.66
C VAL A 102 9.95 15.71 2.72
N VAL A 103 10.34 14.90 3.69
CA VAL A 103 11.27 15.33 4.75
C VAL A 103 12.64 15.67 4.16
N PHE A 104 13.15 14.85 3.25
CA PHE A 104 14.42 15.12 2.57
C PHE A 104 14.40 16.46 1.83
N ALA A 105 13.33 16.73 1.06
CA ALA A 105 13.18 18.02 0.37
C ALA A 105 13.13 19.19 1.37
N ARG A 106 12.35 19.07 2.46
CA ARG A 106 12.27 20.11 3.50
C ARG A 106 13.64 20.40 4.15
N VAL A 107 14.41 19.35 4.44
CA VAL A 107 15.76 19.48 5.00
C VAL A 107 16.68 20.22 4.05
N LEU A 108 16.65 19.90 2.74
CA LEU A 108 17.48 20.57 1.74
C LEU A 108 17.07 22.03 1.51
N ASP A 109 15.77 22.31 1.55
CA ASP A 109 15.22 23.65 1.32
C ASP A 109 15.15 24.49 2.60
N SER A 110 15.58 23.97 3.74
CA SER A 110 15.57 24.68 5.03
C SER A 110 16.55 25.85 5.08
N GLU A 111 16.25 26.84 5.92
CA GLU A 111 17.14 27.99 6.11
C GLU A 111 18.51 27.58 6.67
N VAL A 112 18.55 26.52 7.50
CA VAL A 112 19.81 25.94 8.01
C VAL A 112 20.71 25.50 6.84
N THR A 113 20.16 24.74 5.90
CA THR A 113 20.90 24.25 4.73
C THR A 113 21.26 25.39 3.78
N ARG A 114 20.36 26.34 3.57
CA ARG A 114 20.65 27.54 2.75
C ARG A 114 21.77 28.40 3.33
N LYS A 115 21.77 28.65 4.65
CA LYS A 115 22.86 29.38 5.34
C LYS A 115 24.18 28.63 5.18
N TRP A 116 24.18 27.31 5.40
CA TRP A 116 25.37 26.49 5.19
C TRP A 116 25.90 26.60 3.76
N ASN A 117 25.06 26.47 2.76
CA ASN A 117 25.46 26.48 1.35
C ASN A 117 26.02 27.83 0.92
N ARG A 118 25.52 28.96 1.47
CA ARG A 118 26.09 30.32 1.23
C ARG A 118 27.49 30.48 1.80
N THR A 119 27.73 29.91 2.98
CA THR A 119 29.01 30.05 3.68
C THR A 119 30.05 29.02 3.28
N ASN A 120 29.60 27.89 2.64
CA ASN A 120 30.45 26.75 2.29
C ASN A 120 30.25 26.32 0.81
N PRO A 121 30.57 27.16 -0.18
CA PRO A 121 30.30 26.88 -1.58
C PRO A 121 31.08 25.68 -2.14
N SER A 122 32.17 25.27 -1.48
CA SER A 122 32.92 24.04 -1.82
C SER A 122 32.34 22.74 -1.20
N SER A 123 31.35 22.86 -0.31
CA SER A 123 30.75 21.72 0.43
C SER A 123 29.24 21.89 0.50
N ILE A 124 28.63 22.17 -0.64
CA ILE A 124 27.19 22.35 -0.79
C ILE A 124 26.44 21.05 -0.42
N ILE A 125 25.34 21.19 0.31
CA ILE A 125 24.39 20.13 0.63
C ILE A 125 23.20 20.28 -0.30
N ASP A 126 23.04 19.38 -1.27
CA ASP A 126 21.96 19.35 -2.24
C ASP A 126 21.57 17.92 -2.63
N ARG A 127 20.65 17.77 -3.58
CA ARG A 127 20.22 16.45 -4.08
C ARG A 127 21.33 15.66 -4.80
N LYS A 128 22.37 16.33 -5.27
CA LYS A 128 23.50 15.74 -5.99
C LYS A 128 24.66 15.39 -5.05
N THR A 129 24.56 15.78 -3.79
CA THR A 129 25.58 15.48 -2.79
C THR A 129 25.70 13.97 -2.59
N VAL A 130 26.79 13.41 -3.06
CA VAL A 130 27.10 11.98 -2.89
C VAL A 130 27.95 11.85 -1.63
N VAL A 131 27.45 11.10 -0.66
CA VAL A 131 28.21 10.68 0.52
C VAL A 131 28.39 9.18 0.44
N ASN A 132 29.61 8.71 0.72
CA ASN A 132 29.87 7.27 0.79
C ASN A 132 29.03 6.65 1.91
N ASP A 133 28.20 5.66 1.56
CA ASP A 133 27.27 4.99 2.50
C ASP A 133 27.97 4.45 3.74
N GLY A 134 29.14 3.87 3.59
CA GLY A 134 29.91 3.34 4.72
C GLY A 134 30.35 4.45 5.67
N SER A 135 30.85 5.58 5.14
CA SER A 135 31.25 6.74 5.94
C SER A 135 30.03 7.38 6.63
N LEU A 136 28.91 7.44 5.94
CA LEU A 136 27.66 7.98 6.45
C LEU A 136 27.13 7.14 7.63
N LEU A 137 27.02 5.84 7.45
CA LEU A 137 26.58 4.90 8.50
C LEU A 137 27.53 4.92 9.70
N GLN A 138 28.84 4.98 9.46
CA GLN A 138 29.83 5.08 10.54
C GLN A 138 29.68 6.40 11.33
N ALA A 139 29.42 7.53 10.64
CA ALA A 139 29.18 8.82 11.28
C ALA A 139 27.92 8.79 12.17
N LEU A 140 26.84 8.17 11.69
CA LEU A 140 25.58 8.02 12.43
C LEU A 140 25.76 7.10 13.64
N ASP A 141 26.49 5.98 13.50
CA ASP A 141 26.73 5.06 14.61
C ASP A 141 27.58 5.71 15.72
N LYS A 142 28.63 6.45 15.37
CA LYS A 142 29.41 7.24 16.33
C LYS A 142 28.60 8.27 17.10
N ASN A 143 27.51 8.79 16.49
CA ASN A 143 26.67 9.84 17.04
C ASN A 143 25.26 9.35 17.40
N LYS A 144 25.07 8.04 17.58
CA LYS A 144 23.76 7.44 17.83
C LYS A 144 22.96 8.07 18.98
N VAL A 145 23.66 8.55 20.02
CA VAL A 145 23.02 9.23 21.17
C VAL A 145 22.42 10.56 20.73
N ALA A 146 23.16 11.35 19.92
CA ALA A 146 22.66 12.62 19.40
C ALA A 146 21.49 12.42 18.42
N VAL A 147 21.58 11.42 17.53
CA VAL A 147 20.47 11.04 16.63
C VAL A 147 19.23 10.64 17.44
N ALA A 148 19.41 9.82 18.48
CA ALA A 148 18.31 9.43 19.36
C ALA A 148 17.70 10.63 20.09
N ALA A 149 18.51 11.60 20.56
CA ALA A 149 18.03 12.81 21.18
C ALA A 149 17.20 13.69 20.23
N ILE A 150 17.65 13.87 18.98
CA ILE A 150 16.89 14.58 17.95
C ILE A 150 15.56 13.88 17.67
N LYS A 151 15.58 12.55 17.49
CA LYS A 151 14.38 11.73 17.29
C LYS A 151 13.40 11.87 18.46
N GLN A 152 13.88 11.78 19.69
CA GLN A 152 13.05 11.96 20.87
C GLN A 152 12.48 13.38 20.97
N GLY A 153 13.25 14.40 20.59
CA GLY A 153 12.78 15.79 20.51
C GLY A 153 11.59 15.94 19.57
N MET A 154 11.65 15.32 18.36
CA MET A 154 10.54 15.30 17.41
C MET A 154 9.32 14.57 17.98
N LEU A 155 9.50 13.43 18.63
CA LEU A 155 8.41 12.64 19.19
C LEU A 155 7.76 13.28 20.42
N LYS A 156 8.48 14.11 21.16
CA LYS A 156 7.99 14.68 22.42
C LYS A 156 6.71 15.49 22.26
N SER A 157 6.66 16.37 21.26
CA SER A 157 5.48 17.19 20.94
C SER A 157 4.30 16.30 20.55
N LEU A 158 4.54 15.30 19.73
CA LEU A 158 3.52 14.35 19.29
C LEU A 158 3.01 13.47 20.43
N VAL A 159 3.91 12.92 21.25
CA VAL A 159 3.52 12.10 22.43
C VAL A 159 2.61 12.91 23.36
N ALA A 160 2.96 14.16 23.63
CA ALA A 160 2.14 15.03 24.48
C ALA A 160 0.75 15.26 23.85
N SER A 161 0.67 15.55 22.53
CA SER A 161 -0.61 15.79 21.86
C SER A 161 -1.49 14.53 21.78
N VAL A 162 -0.89 13.35 21.50
CA VAL A 162 -1.61 12.08 21.44
C VAL A 162 -2.12 11.66 22.83
N GLN A 163 -1.31 11.86 23.88
CA GLN A 163 -1.72 11.52 25.24
C GLN A 163 -2.82 12.44 25.77
N ALA A 164 -2.78 13.73 25.42
CA ALA A 164 -3.79 14.71 25.81
C ALA A 164 -5.11 14.61 25.03
N ASN A 165 -5.18 13.79 23.98
CA ASN A 165 -6.39 13.61 23.20
C ASN A 165 -7.29 12.56 23.85
N ASP A 166 -8.36 13.01 24.51
CA ASP A 166 -9.31 12.14 25.23
C ASP A 166 -10.29 11.41 24.27
N ASP A 167 -10.40 11.84 23.01
CA ASP A 167 -11.24 11.18 22.01
C ASP A 167 -10.63 9.88 21.48
N LEU A 168 -9.33 9.63 21.75
CA LEU A 168 -8.64 8.43 21.28
C LEU A 168 -8.64 7.33 22.34
N LEU A 169 -9.00 6.12 21.91
CA LEU A 169 -8.84 4.93 22.74
C LEU A 169 -7.35 4.64 23.02
N PRO A 170 -7.00 3.97 24.13
CA PRO A 170 -5.61 3.63 24.45
C PRO A 170 -4.88 2.86 23.35
N GLU A 171 -5.59 1.98 22.64
CA GLU A 171 -5.06 1.22 21.51
C GLU A 171 -4.74 2.13 20.31
N GLU A 172 -5.60 3.09 20.01
CA GLU A 172 -5.38 4.07 18.94
C GLU A 172 -4.19 4.98 19.25
N LYS A 173 -4.04 5.41 20.51
CA LYS A 173 -2.86 6.16 20.98
C LYS A 173 -1.57 5.37 20.72
N ASN A 174 -1.56 4.08 21.09
CA ASN A 174 -0.40 3.21 20.86
C ASN A 174 -0.09 3.03 19.37
N ILE A 175 -1.10 2.86 18.52
CA ILE A 175 -0.94 2.77 17.07
C ILE A 175 -0.34 4.06 16.51
N GLN A 176 -0.82 5.23 16.94
CA GLN A 176 -0.27 6.51 16.49
C GLN A 176 1.20 6.69 16.89
N LEU A 177 1.56 6.36 18.13
CA LEU A 177 2.95 6.43 18.59
C LEU A 177 3.85 5.44 17.86
N PHE A 178 3.37 4.24 17.60
CA PHE A 178 4.08 3.24 16.81
C PHE A 178 4.32 3.73 15.36
N LEU A 179 3.30 4.30 14.71
CA LEU A 179 3.41 4.86 13.37
C LEU A 179 4.42 6.00 13.32
N ALA A 180 4.37 6.92 14.29
CA ALA A 180 5.32 8.03 14.37
C ALA A 180 6.77 7.54 14.49
N ASP A 181 7.03 6.60 15.40
CA ASP A 181 8.35 5.99 15.54
C ASP A 181 8.79 5.30 14.25
N LYS A 182 7.86 4.60 13.58
CA LYS A 182 8.12 3.92 12.32
C LYS A 182 8.49 4.89 11.21
N TYR A 183 7.73 5.98 11.02
CA TYR A 183 8.03 7.01 10.01
C TYR A 183 9.41 7.62 10.22
N LEU A 184 9.76 7.98 11.44
CA LEU A 184 11.10 8.53 11.72
C LEU A 184 12.21 7.49 11.52
N SER A 185 11.92 6.21 11.78
CA SER A 185 12.92 5.14 11.65
C SER A 185 13.26 4.79 10.20
N ILE A 186 12.40 5.14 9.23
CA ILE A 186 12.64 4.86 7.81
C ILE A 186 13.34 5.99 7.08
N LEU A 187 13.49 7.17 7.70
CA LEU A 187 14.20 8.28 7.08
C LEU A 187 15.59 7.85 6.62
N ARG A 188 15.96 8.27 5.41
CA ARG A 188 17.25 7.91 4.82
C ARG A 188 18.43 8.40 5.68
N PRO A 189 19.52 7.66 5.72
CA PRO A 189 20.70 8.01 6.52
C PRO A 189 21.22 9.43 6.27
N PHE A 190 21.14 9.93 5.03
CA PHE A 190 21.57 11.26 4.68
C PHE A 190 20.75 12.36 5.37
N THR A 191 19.44 12.18 5.51
CA THR A 191 18.59 13.11 6.27
C THR A 191 19.07 13.23 7.72
N TRP A 192 19.31 12.09 8.39
CA TRP A 192 19.85 12.08 9.75
C TRP A 192 21.23 12.71 9.86
N PHE A 193 22.10 12.50 8.85
CA PHE A 193 23.41 13.10 8.80
C PHE A 193 23.33 14.65 8.73
N VAL A 194 22.43 15.19 7.91
CA VAL A 194 22.23 16.65 7.79
C VAL A 194 21.68 17.22 9.10
N LEU A 195 20.66 16.57 9.70
CA LEU A 195 20.11 17.00 10.99
C LEU A 195 21.19 16.98 12.10
N LEU A 196 22.01 15.93 12.13
CA LEU A 196 23.11 15.81 13.08
C LEU A 196 24.17 16.91 12.88
N LYS A 197 24.48 17.25 11.64
CA LYS A 197 25.43 18.31 11.30
C LYS A 197 24.98 19.67 11.86
N PHE A 198 23.69 19.93 11.92
CA PHE A 198 23.10 21.18 12.36
C PHE A 198 22.53 21.11 13.78
N LYS A 199 22.89 20.09 14.59
CA LYS A 199 22.35 19.88 15.93
C LYS A 199 22.48 21.06 16.88
N ASP A 200 23.53 21.88 16.69
CA ASP A 200 23.82 23.06 17.53
C ASP A 200 23.38 24.39 16.84
N SER A 201 22.64 24.33 15.72
CA SER A 201 22.13 25.50 15.03
C SER A 201 20.86 26.05 15.68
N GLU A 202 20.77 27.38 15.80
CA GLU A 202 19.57 28.07 16.31
C GLU A 202 18.35 27.85 15.40
N ASP A 203 18.54 27.53 14.11
CA ASP A 203 17.46 27.30 13.16
C ASP A 203 16.94 25.82 13.18
N LEU A 204 17.63 24.90 13.87
CA LEU A 204 17.22 23.50 13.91
C LEU A 204 15.82 23.30 14.51
N PRO A 205 15.42 23.96 15.61
CA PRO A 205 14.07 23.80 16.17
C PRO A 205 12.95 24.08 15.16
N ALA A 206 13.11 25.11 14.29
CA ALA A 206 12.13 25.42 13.26
C ALA A 206 12.04 24.29 12.21
N LEU A 207 13.18 23.74 11.77
CA LEU A 207 13.20 22.60 10.86
C LEU A 207 12.55 21.36 11.47
N LEU A 208 12.80 21.07 12.76
CA LEU A 208 12.17 19.95 13.45
C LEU A 208 10.65 20.14 13.58
N ALA A 209 10.18 21.36 13.78
CA ALA A 209 8.74 21.67 13.79
C ALA A 209 8.10 21.43 12.42
N ASP A 210 8.77 21.80 11.32
CA ASP A 210 8.29 21.51 9.96
C ASP A 210 8.20 20.00 9.67
N ILE A 211 9.15 19.22 10.18
CA ILE A 211 9.13 17.77 10.06
C ILE A 211 7.98 17.17 10.90
N ASP A 212 7.72 17.70 12.11
CA ASP A 212 6.61 17.28 12.97
C ASP A 212 5.24 17.50 12.28
N VAL A 213 5.07 18.63 11.60
CA VAL A 213 3.86 18.89 10.78
C VAL A 213 3.70 17.82 9.69
N SER A 214 4.78 17.49 8.96
CA SER A 214 4.73 16.42 7.95
C SER A 214 4.40 15.07 8.58
N LEU A 215 5.00 14.76 9.73
CA LEU A 215 4.78 13.50 10.43
C LEU A 215 3.30 13.32 10.79
N LYS A 216 2.68 14.36 11.36
CA LYS A 216 1.24 14.36 11.70
C LYS A 216 0.38 14.16 10.46
N GLU A 217 0.68 14.84 9.37
CA GLU A 217 -0.03 14.70 8.10
C GLU A 217 0.01 13.26 7.58
N PHE A 218 1.20 12.64 7.54
CA PHE A 218 1.36 11.27 7.05
C PHE A 218 0.77 10.22 7.99
N MET A 219 0.77 10.46 9.30
CA MET A 219 0.07 9.61 10.26
C MET A 219 -1.44 9.58 10.01
N VAL A 220 -2.05 10.72 9.70
CA VAL A 220 -3.48 10.78 9.33
C VAL A 220 -3.71 10.05 7.99
N LYS A 221 -2.86 10.25 6.99
CA LYS A 221 -2.91 9.52 5.71
C LYS A 221 -2.78 8.01 5.88
N SER A 222 -2.10 7.55 6.91
CA SER A 222 -1.91 6.12 7.19
C SER A 222 -3.21 5.34 7.39
N LYS A 223 -4.30 5.99 7.80
CA LYS A 223 -5.63 5.37 7.92
C LYS A 223 -6.13 4.79 6.60
N ILE A 224 -5.72 5.37 5.48
CA ILE A 224 -6.11 4.88 4.14
C ILE A 224 -5.62 3.45 3.89
N ALA A 225 -4.53 3.01 4.51
CA ALA A 225 -4.05 1.65 4.37
C ALA A 225 -5.07 0.60 4.87
N GLU A 226 -5.79 0.90 5.94
CA GLU A 226 -6.85 0.04 6.48
C GLU A 226 -8.03 -0.04 5.51
N TYR A 227 -8.53 1.11 5.07
CA TYR A 227 -9.67 1.19 4.16
C TYR A 227 -9.37 0.58 2.78
N LEU A 228 -8.20 0.87 2.21
CA LEU A 228 -7.80 0.31 0.93
C LEU A 228 -7.61 -1.21 1.00
N SER A 229 -7.07 -1.73 2.12
CA SER A 229 -6.90 -3.17 2.30
C SER A 229 -8.24 -3.90 2.38
N LEU A 230 -9.20 -3.34 3.10
CA LEU A 230 -10.55 -3.87 3.20
C LEU A 230 -11.26 -3.84 1.83
N MET A 231 -11.20 -2.69 1.14
CA MET A 231 -11.74 -2.52 -0.20
C MET A 231 -11.15 -3.52 -1.19
N THR A 232 -9.81 -3.68 -1.18
CA THR A 232 -9.13 -4.63 -2.07
C THR A 232 -9.64 -6.05 -1.84
N MET A 233 -9.85 -6.43 -0.58
CA MET A 233 -10.36 -7.77 -0.25
C MET A 233 -11.82 -7.96 -0.65
N GLU A 234 -12.69 -6.98 -0.43
CA GLU A 234 -14.10 -7.06 -0.82
C GLU A 234 -14.25 -7.14 -2.35
N LEU A 235 -13.49 -6.35 -3.10
CA LEU A 235 -13.49 -6.44 -4.57
C LEU A 235 -12.90 -7.77 -5.06
N ALA A 236 -11.90 -8.31 -4.37
CA ALA A 236 -11.35 -9.64 -4.68
C ALA A 236 -12.39 -10.74 -4.44
N ALA A 237 -13.14 -10.65 -3.35
CA ALA A 237 -14.22 -11.61 -3.04
C ALA A 237 -15.36 -11.53 -4.07
N MET A 238 -15.71 -10.31 -4.51
CA MET A 238 -16.69 -10.12 -5.57
C MET A 238 -16.22 -10.74 -6.89
N ALA A 239 -14.97 -10.49 -7.30
CA ALA A 239 -14.38 -11.07 -8.51
C ALA A 239 -14.27 -12.60 -8.43
N GLU A 240 -13.94 -13.15 -7.26
CA GLU A 240 -13.93 -14.59 -6.98
C GLU A 240 -15.31 -15.19 -7.16
N ASN A 241 -16.33 -14.59 -6.57
CA ASN A 241 -17.72 -15.06 -6.67
C ASN A 241 -18.20 -15.05 -8.13
N GLY A 242 -17.93 -13.98 -8.88
CA GLY A 242 -18.24 -13.90 -10.31
C GLY A 242 -17.55 -15.00 -11.13
N ASN A 243 -16.27 -15.26 -10.86
CA ASN A 243 -15.53 -16.32 -11.52
C ASN A 243 -16.09 -17.72 -11.21
N ILE A 244 -16.43 -18.01 -9.94
CA ILE A 244 -17.02 -19.29 -9.52
C ILE A 244 -18.37 -19.49 -10.21
N GLN A 245 -19.23 -18.50 -10.23
CA GLN A 245 -20.54 -18.57 -10.89
C GLN A 245 -20.39 -18.78 -12.40
N SER A 246 -19.50 -18.02 -13.05
CA SER A 246 -19.25 -18.13 -14.49
C SER A 246 -18.68 -19.52 -14.85
N PHE A 247 -17.72 -20.01 -14.05
CA PHE A 247 -17.15 -21.35 -14.23
C PHE A 247 -18.21 -22.45 -14.05
N SER A 248 -19.04 -22.37 -13.00
CA SER A 248 -20.11 -23.32 -12.73
C SER A 248 -21.14 -23.37 -13.86
N LYS A 249 -21.58 -22.20 -14.37
CA LYS A 249 -22.50 -22.11 -15.52
C LYS A 249 -21.91 -22.77 -16.77
N SER A 250 -20.66 -22.48 -17.08
CA SER A 250 -20.02 -23.01 -18.29
C SER A 250 -19.72 -24.51 -18.21
N ARG A 251 -19.31 -24.98 -17.03
CA ARG A 251 -18.86 -26.36 -16.81
C ARG A 251 -20.00 -27.34 -16.65
N TYR A 252 -21.01 -26.96 -15.90
CA TYR A 252 -22.12 -27.87 -15.52
C TYR A 252 -23.40 -27.61 -16.31
N LYS A 253 -23.39 -26.67 -17.28
CA LYS A 253 -24.46 -26.44 -18.27
C LYS A 253 -25.88 -26.41 -17.64
N GLY A 254 -26.02 -25.81 -16.46
CA GLY A 254 -27.30 -25.68 -15.76
C GLY A 254 -27.71 -26.88 -14.88
N THR A 255 -26.87 -27.90 -14.76
CA THR A 255 -27.13 -29.02 -13.81
C THR A 255 -26.85 -28.63 -12.36
N LEU A 256 -26.05 -27.57 -12.14
CA LEU A 256 -25.85 -26.96 -10.83
C LEU A 256 -26.37 -25.53 -10.86
N ASP A 257 -27.13 -25.15 -9.82
CA ASP A 257 -27.50 -23.77 -9.61
C ASP A 257 -26.25 -22.98 -9.16
N PRO A 258 -25.78 -21.98 -9.93
CA PRO A 258 -24.60 -21.19 -9.56
C PRO A 258 -24.76 -20.43 -8.25
N ILE A 259 -25.98 -20.10 -7.86
CA ILE A 259 -26.29 -19.44 -6.58
C ILE A 259 -26.13 -20.44 -5.44
N ALA A 260 -26.69 -21.65 -5.58
CA ALA A 260 -26.56 -22.70 -4.57
C ALA A 260 -25.10 -23.06 -4.27
N VAL A 261 -24.23 -23.07 -5.30
CA VAL A 261 -22.78 -23.30 -5.14
C VAL A 261 -22.13 -22.27 -4.19
N MET A 262 -22.62 -21.04 -4.13
CA MET A 262 -22.05 -20.01 -3.27
C MET A 262 -22.35 -20.23 -1.79
N TYR A 263 -23.45 -20.91 -1.48
CA TYR A 263 -23.92 -21.15 -0.10
C TYR A 263 -23.56 -22.53 0.43
N ASP A 264 -23.16 -23.46 -0.44
CA ASP A 264 -22.70 -24.79 -0.05
C ASP A 264 -21.17 -24.85 0.01
N PRO A 265 -20.56 -24.93 1.20
CA PRO A 265 -19.11 -24.94 1.36
C PRO A 265 -18.39 -26.09 0.64
N GLU A 266 -19.01 -27.29 0.59
CA GLU A 266 -18.42 -28.47 -0.05
C GLU A 266 -18.44 -28.32 -1.58
N MET A 267 -19.57 -27.88 -2.13
CA MET A 267 -19.68 -27.58 -3.56
C MET A 267 -18.73 -26.48 -3.98
N ARG A 268 -18.65 -25.39 -3.20
CA ARG A 268 -17.72 -24.30 -3.45
C ARG A 268 -16.27 -24.80 -3.47
N LYS A 269 -15.87 -25.60 -2.49
CA LYS A 269 -14.53 -26.18 -2.40
C LYS A 269 -14.20 -27.07 -3.62
N MET A 270 -15.13 -27.91 -4.05
CA MET A 270 -14.99 -28.75 -5.24
C MET A 270 -14.77 -27.89 -6.49
N ILE A 271 -15.58 -26.85 -6.70
CA ILE A 271 -15.46 -25.95 -7.83
C ILE A 271 -14.11 -25.19 -7.82
N VAL A 272 -13.72 -24.67 -6.67
CA VAL A 272 -12.43 -23.96 -6.51
C VAL A 272 -11.24 -24.88 -6.82
N GLU A 273 -11.30 -26.15 -6.43
CA GLU A 273 -10.25 -27.11 -6.75
C GLU A 273 -10.20 -27.42 -8.27
N GLU A 274 -11.33 -27.56 -8.92
CA GLU A 274 -11.39 -27.72 -10.37
C GLU A 274 -10.87 -26.46 -11.12
N MET A 275 -11.22 -25.27 -10.62
CA MET A 275 -10.69 -24.00 -11.13
C MET A 275 -9.17 -23.92 -11.00
N ARG A 276 -8.61 -24.41 -9.88
CA ARG A 276 -7.15 -24.46 -9.64
C ARG A 276 -6.45 -25.33 -10.69
N VAL A 277 -6.96 -26.52 -10.94
CA VAL A 277 -6.41 -27.44 -11.96
C VAL A 277 -6.45 -26.81 -13.36
N ARG A 278 -7.44 -25.95 -13.64
CA ARG A 278 -7.62 -25.29 -14.93
C ARG A 278 -7.01 -23.89 -15.02
N ASN A 279 -6.26 -23.46 -14.01
CA ASN A 279 -5.67 -22.11 -13.91
C ASN A 279 -6.70 -20.97 -14.12
N GLN A 280 -7.92 -21.16 -13.59
CA GLN A 280 -8.96 -20.14 -13.60
C GLN A 280 -8.80 -19.27 -12.36
N ASN A 281 -7.98 -18.22 -12.45
CA ASN A 281 -7.60 -17.38 -11.31
C ASN A 281 -8.24 -16.00 -11.39
N VAL A 282 -8.49 -15.42 -10.24
CA VAL A 282 -8.58 -13.97 -10.03
C VAL A 282 -7.15 -13.45 -9.86
N PHE A 283 -6.86 -12.28 -10.42
CA PHE A 283 -5.56 -11.63 -10.29
C PHE A 283 -5.74 -10.32 -9.52
N LEU A 284 -4.85 -10.10 -8.59
CA LEU A 284 -4.69 -8.82 -7.91
C LEU A 284 -3.30 -8.28 -8.21
N SER A 285 -3.21 -7.05 -8.67
CA SER A 285 -1.92 -6.41 -8.90
C SER A 285 -1.85 -5.03 -8.28
N TRP A 286 -0.67 -4.66 -7.83
CA TRP A 286 -0.33 -3.33 -7.36
C TRP A 286 0.78 -2.77 -8.25
N ARG A 287 0.53 -1.60 -8.81
CA ARG A 287 1.52 -0.84 -9.57
C ARG A 287 1.99 0.34 -8.74
N LEU A 288 3.31 0.48 -8.61
CA LEU A 288 3.97 1.49 -7.82
C LEU A 288 4.71 2.46 -8.73
N GLY A 289 4.61 3.75 -8.47
CA GLY A 289 5.29 4.77 -9.27
C GLY A 289 4.71 4.91 -10.68
N GLY A 290 5.55 5.28 -11.63
CA GLY A 290 5.17 5.38 -13.06
C GLY A 290 4.58 6.71 -13.46
N GLY A 291 5.24 7.78 -13.10
CA GLY A 291 4.96 9.15 -13.49
C GLY A 291 4.50 10.00 -12.34
N THR A 292 5.30 10.98 -12.03
CA THR A 292 4.92 12.07 -11.13
C THR A 292 3.97 13.00 -11.88
N VAL A 293 2.67 12.71 -11.85
CA VAL A 293 1.69 13.72 -12.21
C VAL A 293 1.70 14.75 -11.08
N ASN A 294 2.21 15.92 -11.35
CA ASN A 294 2.31 17.02 -10.39
C ASN A 294 3.10 16.69 -9.10
N ASN A 295 4.21 15.95 -9.20
CA ASN A 295 5.05 15.55 -8.05
C ASN A 295 4.32 14.63 -7.03
N ARG A 296 3.24 13.96 -7.42
CA ARG A 296 2.50 13.00 -6.59
C ARG A 296 2.91 11.58 -6.90
N GLU A 297 3.08 10.79 -5.88
CA GLU A 297 3.33 9.35 -6.04
C GLU A 297 2.02 8.61 -6.29
N ARG A 298 2.05 7.63 -7.22
CA ARG A 298 0.88 6.85 -7.61
C ARG A 298 0.96 5.43 -7.08
N LEU A 299 -0.10 4.99 -6.40
CA LEU A 299 -0.40 3.59 -6.14
C LEU A 299 -1.65 3.20 -6.91
N GLN A 300 -1.57 2.16 -7.72
CA GLN A 300 -2.70 1.64 -8.46
C GLN A 300 -2.94 0.18 -8.10
N VAL A 301 -4.17 -0.15 -7.72
CA VAL A 301 -4.62 -1.52 -7.44
C VAL A 301 -5.52 -1.95 -8.57
N LYS A 302 -5.29 -3.12 -9.16
CA LYS A 302 -6.13 -3.69 -10.22
C LYS A 302 -6.61 -5.07 -9.82
N ILE A 303 -7.89 -5.32 -10.00
CA ILE A 303 -8.56 -6.60 -9.80
C ILE A 303 -9.06 -7.08 -11.14
N TYR A 304 -8.65 -8.27 -11.57
CA TYR A 304 -9.03 -8.86 -12.85
C TYR A 304 -9.90 -10.08 -12.63
N ASN A 305 -11.03 -10.13 -13.30
CA ASN A 305 -11.94 -11.27 -13.30
C ASN A 305 -12.53 -11.54 -14.69
N LYS A 306 -13.10 -12.71 -14.85
CA LYS A 306 -13.82 -13.14 -16.08
C LYS A 306 -15.31 -12.85 -15.99
N GLU A 307 -15.70 -11.70 -15.49
CA GLU A 307 -17.10 -11.37 -15.32
C GLU A 307 -17.79 -11.09 -16.66
N THR A 308 -18.99 -11.64 -16.83
CA THR A 308 -19.82 -11.44 -18.02
C THR A 308 -20.72 -10.20 -17.90
N GLY A 309 -20.91 -9.65 -16.69
CA GLY A 309 -21.75 -8.52 -16.36
C GLY A 309 -21.03 -7.15 -16.37
N PHE A 310 -20.05 -6.95 -17.25
CA PHE A 310 -19.26 -5.69 -17.30
C PHE A 310 -20.12 -4.41 -17.31
N ALA A 311 -21.22 -4.40 -18.09
CA ALA A 311 -22.06 -3.21 -18.20
C ALA A 311 -22.78 -2.90 -16.88
N ASP A 312 -23.28 -3.94 -16.21
CA ASP A 312 -23.98 -3.82 -14.92
C ASP A 312 -23.00 -3.40 -13.82
N LEU A 313 -21.83 -4.02 -13.77
CA LEU A 313 -20.77 -3.68 -12.81
C LEU A 313 -20.32 -2.23 -13.02
N LYS A 314 -20.09 -1.80 -14.25
CA LYS A 314 -19.72 -0.42 -14.57
C LYS A 314 -20.78 0.56 -14.11
N LYS A 315 -22.04 0.27 -14.42
CA LYS A 315 -23.20 1.09 -14.00
C LYS A 315 -23.25 1.18 -12.47
N SER A 316 -23.15 0.07 -11.75
CA SER A 316 -23.17 0.03 -10.29
C SER A 316 -22.03 0.83 -9.67
N VAL A 317 -20.80 0.75 -10.22
CA VAL A 317 -19.65 1.55 -9.75
C VAL A 317 -19.88 3.04 -10.00
N ASP A 318 -20.41 3.41 -11.17
CA ASP A 318 -20.66 4.81 -11.50
C ASP A 318 -21.82 5.40 -10.67
N GLU A 319 -22.86 4.64 -10.40
CA GLU A 319 -23.97 5.02 -9.50
C GLU A 319 -23.48 5.19 -8.06
N THR A 320 -22.64 4.30 -7.58
CA THR A 320 -22.10 4.35 -6.20
C THR A 320 -21.22 5.57 -5.96
N LYS A 321 -20.51 6.06 -6.98
CA LYS A 321 -19.73 7.32 -6.88
C LYS A 321 -20.59 8.54 -6.58
N SER A 322 -21.87 8.51 -6.93
CA SER A 322 -22.83 9.60 -6.74
C SER A 322 -23.58 9.56 -5.41
N VAL A 323 -23.45 8.45 -4.64
CA VAL A 323 -24.16 8.28 -3.37
C VAL A 323 -23.51 9.12 -2.27
N ASN A 324 -24.28 10.05 -1.71
CA ASN A 324 -23.84 10.90 -0.60
C ASN A 324 -23.98 10.13 0.73
N LEU A 325 -22.89 9.54 1.21
CA LEU A 325 -22.85 8.74 2.44
C LEU A 325 -23.06 9.55 3.74
N LYS A 326 -23.18 10.88 3.67
CA LYS A 326 -23.45 11.72 4.84
C LYS A 326 -24.73 11.38 5.59
N GLN A 327 -25.58 10.55 5.00
CA GLN A 327 -26.88 10.19 5.58
C GLN A 327 -26.96 8.79 6.20
N ARG A 328 -25.90 7.93 6.05
CA ARG A 328 -25.94 6.55 6.58
C ARG A 328 -24.64 6.17 7.25
N SER A 329 -24.72 5.64 8.47
CA SER A 329 -23.56 5.07 9.14
C SER A 329 -23.24 3.67 8.58
N LEU A 330 -21.95 3.26 8.61
CA LEU A 330 -21.52 1.89 8.27
C LEU A 330 -22.33 0.83 9.05
N GLN A 331 -22.71 1.12 10.29
CA GLN A 331 -23.49 0.20 11.13
C GLN A 331 -24.95 0.05 10.65
N GLU A 332 -25.58 1.10 10.15
CA GLU A 332 -26.92 1.05 9.57
C GLU A 332 -26.90 0.26 8.27
N PHE A 333 -25.85 0.45 7.46
CA PHE A 333 -25.65 -0.30 6.22
C PHE A 333 -25.49 -1.81 6.46
N TYR A 334 -24.69 -2.22 7.46
CA TYR A 334 -24.52 -3.62 7.83
C TYR A 334 -25.82 -4.26 8.36
N LYS A 335 -26.71 -3.48 8.96
CA LYS A 335 -28.00 -3.97 9.46
C LYS A 335 -29.04 -4.17 8.33
N GLU A 336 -29.04 -3.29 7.32
CA GLU A 336 -29.98 -3.38 6.20
C GLU A 336 -29.55 -4.40 5.14
N GLY A 337 -28.24 -4.60 4.93
CA GLY A 337 -27.69 -5.52 3.92
C GLY A 337 -27.71 -7.00 4.28
N SER A 338 -28.17 -7.37 5.50
CA SER A 338 -28.17 -8.77 5.93
C SER A 338 -29.30 -9.62 5.35
N ASP A 339 -30.36 -9.04 4.82
CA ASP A 339 -31.59 -9.78 4.53
C ASP A 339 -31.94 -9.98 3.05
N GLU A 340 -31.46 -9.19 2.08
CA GLU A 340 -31.92 -9.36 0.68
C GLU A 340 -30.91 -9.12 -0.47
N ALA A 341 -29.77 -8.50 -0.24
CA ALA A 341 -28.81 -8.23 -1.31
C ALA A 341 -27.56 -9.10 -1.12
N GLY A 342 -27.40 -10.08 -1.97
CA GLY A 342 -26.18 -10.88 -2.03
C GLY A 342 -24.93 -9.97 -2.07
N ASN A 343 -23.87 -10.39 -1.42
CA ASN A 343 -22.55 -9.78 -1.14
C ASN A 343 -21.92 -8.82 -2.19
N THR A 344 -22.57 -8.64 -3.34
CA THR A 344 -22.08 -7.87 -4.49
C THR A 344 -22.13 -6.35 -4.27
N GLU A 345 -23.09 -5.86 -3.51
CA GLU A 345 -23.27 -4.41 -3.33
C GLU A 345 -22.37 -3.80 -2.25
N LEU A 346 -22.00 -4.59 -1.24
CA LEU A 346 -21.12 -4.14 -0.14
C LEU A 346 -19.77 -3.61 -0.62
N GLY A 347 -19.10 -4.34 -1.53
CA GLY A 347 -17.81 -3.91 -2.07
C GLY A 347 -17.87 -2.57 -2.78
N LEU A 348 -18.99 -2.24 -3.43
CA LEU A 348 -19.14 -0.99 -4.16
C LEU A 348 -19.40 0.21 -3.24
N TYR A 349 -20.13 0.04 -2.14
CA TYR A 349 -20.35 1.11 -1.14
C TYR A 349 -19.03 1.55 -0.48
N TYR A 350 -18.11 0.63 -0.28
CA TYR A 350 -16.78 0.97 0.23
C TYR A 350 -15.99 1.90 -0.70
N LEU A 351 -16.29 1.94 -2.01
CA LEU A 351 -15.65 2.87 -2.95
C LEU A 351 -15.95 4.33 -2.62
N SER A 352 -17.23 4.65 -2.33
CA SER A 352 -17.60 6.01 -1.94
C SER A 352 -16.96 6.40 -0.61
N TYR A 353 -16.96 5.48 0.35
CA TYR A 353 -16.34 5.70 1.65
C TYR A 353 -14.84 5.94 1.52
N LEU A 354 -14.14 5.11 0.76
CA LEU A 354 -12.71 5.28 0.51
C LEU A 354 -12.42 6.61 -0.19
N SER A 355 -13.26 7.00 -1.17
CA SER A 355 -13.14 8.28 -1.86
C SER A 355 -13.25 9.47 -0.90
N GLU A 356 -14.24 9.44 0.00
CA GLU A 356 -14.45 10.48 1.00
C GLU A 356 -13.28 10.57 1.99
N GLU A 357 -12.80 9.42 2.50
CA GLU A 357 -11.67 9.38 3.42
C GLU A 357 -10.37 9.84 2.74
N CYS A 358 -10.15 9.49 1.48
CA CYS A 358 -9.02 10.01 0.70
C CYS A 358 -9.09 11.53 0.56
N GLN A 359 -10.27 12.07 0.25
CA GLN A 359 -10.47 13.52 0.12
C GLN A 359 -10.17 14.26 1.42
N LYS A 360 -10.61 13.73 2.58
CA LYS A 360 -10.34 14.33 3.91
C LYS A 360 -8.86 14.48 4.21
N VAL A 361 -8.02 13.61 3.68
CA VAL A 361 -6.56 13.60 3.91
C VAL A 361 -5.75 14.10 2.72
N GLY A 362 -6.40 14.70 1.71
CA GLY A 362 -5.75 15.29 0.54
C GLY A 362 -5.14 14.27 -0.44
N ILE A 363 -5.59 13.01 -0.41
CA ILE A 363 -5.24 11.99 -1.37
C ILE A 363 -6.26 12.02 -2.50
N HIS A 364 -5.80 12.13 -3.75
CA HIS A 364 -6.70 12.01 -4.89
C HIS A 364 -6.98 10.52 -5.17
N PHE A 365 -8.27 10.18 -5.24
CA PHE A 365 -8.72 8.81 -5.47
C PHE A 365 -9.60 8.74 -6.72
N GLU A 366 -9.34 7.73 -7.56
CA GLU A 366 -10.13 7.41 -8.74
C GLU A 366 -10.42 5.91 -8.79
N SER A 367 -11.62 5.55 -9.22
CA SER A 367 -11.97 4.17 -9.56
C SER A 367 -12.46 4.09 -10.99
N LEU A 368 -12.04 3.04 -11.71
CA LEU A 368 -12.38 2.82 -13.11
C LEU A 368 -12.71 1.35 -13.33
N VAL A 369 -13.76 1.06 -14.07
CA VAL A 369 -14.06 -0.28 -14.59
C VAL A 369 -13.81 -0.29 -16.08
N SER A 370 -12.99 -1.21 -16.55
CA SER A 370 -12.64 -1.39 -17.95
C SER A 370 -12.72 -2.85 -18.35
N GLN A 371 -12.73 -3.13 -19.66
CA GLN A 371 -12.72 -4.48 -20.21
C GLN A 371 -11.55 -4.65 -21.15
N ILE A 372 -10.79 -5.74 -20.98
CA ILE A 372 -9.75 -6.16 -21.90
C ILE A 372 -10.40 -7.19 -22.85
N ARG A 373 -10.78 -6.74 -24.05
CA ARG A 373 -11.54 -7.56 -24.99
C ARG A 373 -10.80 -8.80 -25.46
N GLU A 374 -9.47 -8.70 -25.65
CA GLU A 374 -8.61 -9.80 -26.14
C GLU A 374 -8.60 -11.00 -25.18
N SER A 375 -8.64 -10.75 -23.88
CA SER A 375 -8.61 -11.79 -22.85
C SER A 375 -9.97 -12.01 -22.17
N ASN A 376 -10.99 -11.24 -22.56
CA ASN A 376 -12.32 -11.22 -21.94
C ASN A 376 -12.26 -11.03 -20.42
N LEU A 377 -11.40 -10.11 -19.99
CA LEU A 377 -11.24 -9.78 -18.57
C LEU A 377 -11.89 -8.44 -18.25
N THR A 378 -12.68 -8.40 -17.20
CA THR A 378 -13.12 -7.17 -16.55
C THR A 378 -12.08 -6.75 -15.53
N VAL A 379 -11.74 -5.47 -15.52
CA VAL A 379 -10.69 -4.90 -14.66
C VAL A 379 -11.27 -3.76 -13.85
N ILE A 380 -11.23 -3.88 -12.54
CA ILE A 380 -11.48 -2.77 -11.61
C ILE A 380 -10.13 -2.19 -11.25
N THR A 381 -9.98 -0.89 -11.47
CA THR A 381 -8.75 -0.15 -11.17
C THR A 381 -9.03 0.90 -10.11
N LEU A 382 -8.30 0.86 -9.01
CA LEU A 382 -8.28 1.88 -7.97
C LEU A 382 -6.95 2.64 -8.08
N THR A 383 -6.99 3.95 -8.18
CA THR A 383 -5.80 4.80 -8.30
C THR A 383 -5.77 5.81 -7.16
N LEU A 384 -4.67 5.84 -6.42
CA LEU A 384 -4.40 6.81 -5.36
C LEU A 384 -3.18 7.64 -5.75
N LEU A 385 -3.28 8.98 -5.59
CA LEU A 385 -2.18 9.93 -5.76
C LEU A 385 -1.91 10.62 -4.42
N PHE A 386 -0.73 10.32 -3.86
CA PHE A 386 -0.30 10.80 -2.54
C PHE A 386 0.41 12.13 -2.57
#